data_02bd414ef14f4db67ba711ddc056d014
#
_entry.id   02bd414ef14f4db67ba711ddc056d014
#
_cell.length_a   1.000
_cell.length_b   1.000
_cell.length_c   1.000
_cell.angle_alpha   90.00
_cell.angle_beta   90.00
_cell.angle_gamma   90.00
#
_symmetry.space_group_name_H-M   'P 1'
#
loop_
_entity.id
_entity.type
_entity.pdbx_description
1 polymer ?
#
loop_
_entity_poly.entity_id
_entity_poly.type
_entity_poly.pdbx_seq_one_letter_code
_entity_poly.pdbx_strand_id
1 'polypeptide(L)'
;MYKFTGFTEKANRALNSAIEIAENLGHTYIGSEHLLAGLLREDNGQGTALLNSKGMNIQLCETAIRRNVGVGIPTSLSPEDFTPRCKHIIEQSVTLARKENSGYIGTEHLLSAMLHEEDCLGCRILSESGISVPLLLDELSGGASGKRSYSS
;
A
#
# COMPACT_ATOMS: atom_id res chain seq x y z
N MET A 1 -9.04 -16.10 -6.00
CA MET A 1 -8.80 -14.67 -5.74
C MET A 1 -9.92 -14.11 -4.87
N TYR A 2 -9.54 -13.30 -3.90
CA TYR A 2 -10.51 -12.74 -2.97
C TYR A 2 -11.09 -11.46 -3.52
N LYS A 3 -12.36 -11.19 -3.19
CA LYS A 3 -13.02 -9.98 -3.64
C LYS A 3 -13.26 -9.04 -2.48
N PHE A 4 -12.77 -7.82 -2.62
CA PHE A 4 -12.95 -6.77 -1.60
C PHE A 4 -13.98 -5.78 -2.13
N THR A 5 -15.18 -5.85 -1.54
CA THR A 5 -16.31 -5.07 -2.01
C THR A 5 -16.07 -3.58 -1.81
N GLY A 6 -16.42 -2.81 -2.83
CA GLY A 6 -16.26 -1.36 -2.79
C GLY A 6 -14.92 -0.86 -3.27
N PHE A 7 -13.95 -1.76 -3.47
CA PHE A 7 -12.62 -1.39 -3.95
C PHE A 7 -12.57 -1.47 -5.47
N THR A 8 -11.75 -0.63 -6.08
CA THR A 8 -11.56 -0.69 -7.53
C THR A 8 -10.93 -2.01 -7.90
N GLU A 9 -10.96 -2.33 -9.20
CA GLU A 9 -10.34 -3.53 -9.69
C GLU A 9 -8.84 -3.53 -9.38
N LYS A 10 -8.19 -2.39 -9.57
CA LYS A 10 -6.76 -2.28 -9.29
C LYS A 10 -6.47 -2.46 -7.80
N ALA A 11 -7.30 -1.89 -6.94
CA ALA A 11 -7.13 -2.06 -5.50
C ALA A 11 -7.35 -3.51 -5.09
N ASN A 12 -8.34 -4.18 -5.70
CA ASN A 12 -8.56 -5.61 -5.46
C ASN A 12 -7.32 -6.41 -5.86
N ARG A 13 -6.72 -6.10 -7.01
CA ARG A 13 -5.53 -6.81 -7.45
C ARG A 13 -4.35 -6.54 -6.53
N ALA A 14 -4.22 -5.30 -6.03
CA ALA A 14 -3.13 -4.97 -5.11
C ALA A 14 -3.26 -5.75 -3.79
N LEU A 15 -4.48 -5.85 -3.26
CA LEU A 15 -4.71 -6.59 -2.02
C LEU A 15 -4.44 -8.09 -2.22
N ASN A 16 -4.89 -8.65 -3.35
CA ASN A 16 -4.62 -10.05 -3.63
C ASN A 16 -3.13 -10.30 -3.87
N SER A 17 -2.44 -9.35 -4.50
CA SER A 17 -1.00 -9.45 -4.69
C SER A 17 -0.27 -9.42 -3.35
N ALA A 18 -0.74 -8.61 -2.40
CA ALA A 18 -0.15 -8.56 -1.07
C ALA A 18 -0.22 -9.95 -0.40
N ILE A 19 -1.37 -10.59 -0.51
CA ILE A 19 -1.55 -11.93 0.05
C ILE A 19 -0.59 -12.91 -0.63
N GLU A 20 -0.54 -12.88 -1.96
CA GLU A 20 0.31 -13.79 -2.71
C GLU A 20 1.78 -13.58 -2.41
N ILE A 21 2.22 -12.35 -2.29
CA ILE A 21 3.61 -12.05 -1.97
C ILE A 21 3.97 -12.62 -0.59
N ALA A 22 3.10 -12.42 0.40
CA ALA A 22 3.34 -12.96 1.74
C ALA A 22 3.40 -14.47 1.71
N GLU A 23 2.49 -15.12 0.96
CA GLU A 23 2.49 -16.56 0.81
C GLU A 23 3.81 -17.07 0.23
N ASN A 24 4.24 -16.44 -0.85
CA ASN A 24 5.45 -16.88 -1.56
C ASN A 24 6.72 -16.65 -0.75
N LEU A 25 6.73 -15.64 0.11
CA LEU A 25 7.86 -15.39 0.99
C LEU A 25 7.85 -16.27 2.23
N GLY A 26 6.81 -17.07 2.40
CA GLY A 26 6.72 -17.98 3.53
C GLY A 26 6.38 -17.30 4.84
N HIS A 27 5.72 -16.15 4.77
CA HIS A 27 5.30 -15.44 5.97
C HIS A 27 3.93 -15.97 6.42
N THR A 28 3.61 -15.79 7.69
CA THR A 28 2.37 -16.30 8.26
C THR A 28 1.35 -15.18 8.49
N TYR A 29 1.61 -14.00 7.95
CA TYR A 29 0.74 -12.85 8.08
C TYR A 29 0.89 -11.97 6.86
N ILE A 30 -0.04 -11.04 6.67
CA ILE A 30 0.06 -10.03 5.61
C ILE A 30 0.09 -8.68 6.30
N GLY A 31 1.23 -8.01 6.26
CA GLY A 31 1.42 -6.73 6.93
C GLY A 31 1.50 -5.58 5.95
N SER A 32 1.80 -4.39 6.47
CA SER A 32 1.91 -3.19 5.64
C SER A 32 3.00 -3.32 4.59
N GLU A 33 4.06 -4.06 4.88
CA GLU A 33 5.14 -4.28 3.90
C GLU A 33 4.64 -5.07 2.69
N HIS A 34 3.77 -6.05 2.92
CA HIS A 34 3.19 -6.82 1.82
C HIS A 34 2.18 -5.98 1.06
N LEU A 35 1.44 -5.12 1.76
CA LEU A 35 0.53 -4.21 1.10
C LEU A 35 1.29 -3.25 0.18
N LEU A 36 2.41 -2.72 0.66
CA LEU A 36 3.26 -1.85 -0.14
C LEU A 36 3.72 -2.58 -1.41
N ALA A 37 4.19 -3.82 -1.27
CA ALA A 37 4.63 -4.60 -2.40
C ALA A 37 3.48 -4.89 -3.37
N GLY A 38 2.29 -5.17 -2.83
CA GLY A 38 1.12 -5.41 -3.67
C GLY A 38 0.74 -4.18 -4.48
N LEU A 39 0.81 -3.00 -3.85
CA LEU A 39 0.55 -1.74 -4.55
C LEU A 39 1.58 -1.52 -5.66
N LEU A 40 2.85 -1.84 -5.39
CA LEU A 40 3.90 -1.66 -6.38
C LEU A 40 3.79 -2.64 -7.55
N ARG A 41 3.18 -3.80 -7.32
CA ARG A 41 2.98 -4.77 -8.39
C ARG A 41 1.90 -4.31 -9.38
N GLU A 42 1.01 -3.43 -8.94
CA GLU A 42 -0.08 -2.97 -9.79
C GLU A 42 0.39 -1.83 -10.69
N ASP A 43 0.68 -2.15 -11.94
CA ASP A 43 1.35 -1.24 -12.86
C ASP A 43 0.67 0.08 -13.14
N ASN A 44 -0.63 0.10 -13.18
CA ASN A 44 -1.37 1.28 -13.58
C ASN A 44 -2.02 2.07 -12.46
N GLY A 45 -1.66 1.75 -11.22
CA GLY A 45 -2.23 2.46 -10.08
C GLY A 45 -1.59 3.81 -9.88
N GLN A 46 -2.35 4.77 -9.39
CA GLN A 46 -1.82 6.09 -9.07
C GLN A 46 -0.75 6.01 -8.01
N GLY A 47 -0.97 5.18 -7.00
CA GLY A 47 0.02 5.00 -5.94
C GLY A 47 1.32 4.44 -6.46
N THR A 48 1.23 3.45 -7.36
CA THR A 48 2.42 2.83 -7.93
C THR A 48 3.21 3.85 -8.74
N ALA A 49 2.51 4.66 -9.55
CA ALA A 49 3.18 5.65 -10.37
C ALA A 49 3.94 6.65 -9.48
N LEU A 50 3.31 7.08 -8.40
CA LEU A 50 3.95 8.03 -7.50
C LEU A 50 5.17 7.41 -6.83
N LEU A 51 5.05 6.17 -6.32
CA LEU A 51 6.17 5.51 -5.67
C LEU A 51 7.33 5.29 -6.64
N ASN A 52 7.01 4.88 -7.87
CA ASN A 52 8.05 4.68 -8.88
C ASN A 52 8.76 5.99 -9.20
N SER A 53 8.04 7.10 -9.21
CA SER A 53 8.65 8.40 -9.48
C SER A 53 9.63 8.81 -8.39
N LYS A 54 9.50 8.23 -7.19
CA LYS A 54 10.41 8.50 -6.08
C LYS A 54 11.53 7.46 -5.98
N GLY A 55 11.58 6.52 -6.92
CA GLY A 55 12.65 5.53 -6.95
C GLY A 55 12.32 4.19 -6.31
N MET A 56 11.11 4.00 -5.81
CA MET A 56 10.72 2.73 -5.23
C MET A 56 10.07 1.85 -6.29
N ASN A 57 10.44 0.58 -6.33
CA ASN A 57 9.82 -0.38 -7.24
C ASN A 57 9.64 -1.70 -6.51
N ILE A 58 8.94 -2.63 -7.16
CA ILE A 58 8.61 -3.90 -6.53
C ILE A 58 9.86 -4.70 -6.15
N GLN A 59 10.90 -4.69 -6.98
CA GLN A 59 12.12 -5.43 -6.69
C GLN A 59 12.83 -4.90 -5.45
N LEU A 60 12.94 -3.59 -5.33
CA LEU A 60 13.57 -2.97 -4.17
C LEU A 60 12.75 -3.22 -2.92
N CYS A 61 11.43 -3.18 -3.04
CA CYS A 61 10.55 -3.42 -1.91
C CYS A 61 10.69 -4.86 -1.42
N GLU A 62 10.67 -5.84 -2.33
CA GLU A 62 10.81 -7.23 -1.94
C GLU A 62 12.16 -7.51 -1.31
N THR A 63 13.23 -6.88 -1.82
CA THR A 63 14.54 -7.02 -1.22
C THR A 63 14.52 -6.49 0.21
N ALA A 64 13.88 -5.35 0.43
CA ALA A 64 13.78 -4.76 1.77
C ALA A 64 12.97 -5.64 2.70
N ILE A 65 11.90 -6.25 2.20
CA ILE A 65 11.09 -7.15 3.02
C ILE A 65 11.92 -8.35 3.45
N ARG A 66 12.66 -8.96 2.52
CA ARG A 66 13.51 -10.11 2.85
C ARG A 66 14.56 -9.75 3.88
N ARG A 67 15.14 -8.55 3.75
CA ARG A 67 16.16 -8.11 4.69
C ARG A 67 15.59 -7.86 6.09
N ASN A 68 14.40 -7.29 6.16
CA ASN A 68 13.78 -6.95 7.45
C ASN A 68 13.05 -8.10 8.12
N VAL A 69 12.46 -8.99 7.34
CA VAL A 69 11.58 -10.04 7.89
C VAL A 69 12.13 -11.44 7.67
N GLY A 70 12.92 -11.63 6.62
CA GLY A 70 13.43 -12.95 6.28
C GLY A 70 12.48 -13.67 5.34
N VAL A 71 12.74 -14.96 5.13
CA VAL A 71 11.98 -15.80 4.22
C VAL A 71 11.70 -17.13 4.89
N GLY A 72 10.50 -17.65 4.72
CA GLY A 72 10.11 -18.93 5.27
C GLY A 72 9.69 -19.90 4.19
N ILE A 73 8.96 -20.93 4.59
CA ILE A 73 8.44 -21.92 3.66
C ILE A 73 7.10 -21.42 3.14
N PRO A 74 6.88 -21.36 1.82
CA PRO A 74 5.62 -20.87 1.27
C PRO A 74 4.42 -21.56 1.89
N THR A 75 3.38 -20.78 2.16
CA THR A 75 2.19 -21.27 2.81
C THR A 75 0.97 -20.55 2.23
N SER A 76 -0.21 -21.06 2.54
CA SER A 76 -1.46 -20.45 2.09
C SER A 76 -1.97 -19.47 3.13
N LEU A 77 -2.40 -18.32 2.67
CA LEU A 77 -2.96 -17.28 3.54
C LEU A 77 -4.31 -16.82 2.99
N SER A 78 -5.07 -16.14 3.82
CA SER A 78 -6.37 -15.60 3.45
C SER A 78 -6.47 -14.18 4.03
N PRO A 79 -7.53 -13.42 3.69
CA PRO A 79 -7.68 -12.08 4.26
C PRO A 79 -7.72 -12.05 5.78
N GLU A 80 -8.07 -13.17 6.44
CA GLU A 80 -8.05 -13.21 7.90
C GLU A 80 -6.63 -13.05 8.44
N ASP A 81 -5.63 -13.30 7.63
CA ASP A 81 -4.24 -13.23 8.04
C ASP A 81 -3.61 -11.85 7.88
N PHE A 82 -4.39 -10.86 7.47
CA PHE A 82 -3.91 -9.49 7.54
C PHE A 82 -3.65 -9.16 9.01
N THR A 83 -2.54 -8.49 9.30
CA THR A 83 -2.26 -8.09 10.68
C THR A 83 -3.31 -7.08 11.14
N PRO A 84 -3.48 -6.91 12.45
CA PRO A 84 -4.41 -5.88 12.96
C PRO A 84 -4.09 -4.50 12.39
N ARG A 85 -2.80 -4.16 12.29
CA ARG A 85 -2.40 -2.88 11.70
C ARG A 85 -2.83 -2.80 10.24
N CYS A 86 -2.63 -3.86 9.48
CA CYS A 86 -2.99 -3.86 8.07
C CYS A 86 -4.50 -3.79 7.89
N LYS A 87 -5.26 -4.48 8.75
CA LYS A 87 -6.72 -4.38 8.73
C LYS A 87 -7.16 -2.95 9.00
N HIS A 88 -6.49 -2.28 9.94
CA HIS A 88 -6.81 -0.90 10.27
C HIS A 88 -6.52 0.01 9.07
N ILE A 89 -5.41 -0.22 8.38
CA ILE A 89 -5.07 0.55 7.18
C ILE A 89 -6.15 0.39 6.12
N ILE A 90 -6.61 -0.84 5.90
CA ILE A 90 -7.65 -1.09 4.91
C ILE A 90 -8.95 -0.36 5.30
N GLU A 91 -9.30 -0.40 6.59
CA GLU A 91 -10.48 0.33 7.08
C GLU A 91 -10.34 1.82 6.90
N GLN A 92 -9.15 2.36 7.16
CA GLN A 92 -8.91 3.79 7.00
C GLN A 92 -8.98 4.22 5.55
N SER A 93 -8.63 3.33 4.62
CA SER A 93 -8.73 3.65 3.20
C SER A 93 -10.20 3.87 2.81
N VAL A 94 -11.11 3.12 3.42
CA VAL A 94 -12.55 3.31 3.19
C VAL A 94 -12.98 4.69 3.70
N THR A 95 -12.52 5.05 4.90
CA THR A 95 -12.84 6.35 5.48
C THR A 95 -12.32 7.50 4.61
N LEU A 96 -11.10 7.37 4.11
CA LEU A 96 -10.53 8.41 3.25
C LEU A 96 -11.33 8.56 1.96
N ALA A 97 -11.71 7.45 1.34
CA ALA A 97 -12.50 7.50 0.11
C ALA A 97 -13.83 8.18 0.35
N ARG A 98 -14.45 7.90 1.50
CA ARG A 98 -15.72 8.52 1.82
C ARG A 98 -15.59 10.02 2.00
N LYS A 99 -14.52 10.47 2.65
CA LYS A 99 -14.29 11.90 2.86
C LYS A 99 -14.13 12.62 1.53
N GLU A 100 -13.63 11.95 0.53
CA GLU A 100 -13.47 12.54 -0.80
C GLU A 100 -14.71 12.37 -1.66
N ASN A 101 -15.75 11.77 -1.12
CA ASN A 101 -16.96 11.44 -1.87
C ASN A 101 -16.67 10.56 -3.08
N SER A 102 -15.66 9.70 -2.94
CA SER A 102 -15.32 8.76 -3.99
C SER A 102 -16.31 7.60 -3.96
N GLY A 103 -16.74 7.14 -5.09
CA GLY A 103 -17.64 6.00 -5.17
C GLY A 103 -16.94 4.68 -4.93
N TYR A 104 -15.62 4.64 -5.05
CA TYR A 104 -14.85 3.43 -4.87
C TYR A 104 -13.56 3.72 -4.13
N ILE A 105 -12.99 2.69 -3.50
CA ILE A 105 -11.73 2.80 -2.79
C ILE A 105 -10.63 2.35 -3.75
N GLY A 106 -9.72 3.24 -4.10
CA GLY A 106 -8.65 2.97 -5.05
C GLY A 106 -7.32 2.72 -4.40
N THR A 107 -6.31 2.44 -5.22
CA THR A 107 -4.95 2.21 -4.72
C THR A 107 -4.39 3.44 -4.02
N GLU A 108 -4.79 4.64 -4.46
CA GLU A 108 -4.32 5.86 -3.81
C GLU A 108 -4.85 5.99 -2.39
N HIS A 109 -6.06 5.48 -2.13
CA HIS A 109 -6.61 5.51 -0.77
C HIS A 109 -5.89 4.51 0.12
N LEU A 110 -5.57 3.33 -0.42
CA LEU A 110 -4.80 2.33 0.34
C LEU A 110 -3.42 2.87 0.67
N LEU A 111 -2.75 3.48 -0.30
CA LEU A 111 -1.43 4.03 -0.07
C LEU A 111 -1.48 5.15 0.97
N SER A 112 -2.42 6.09 0.82
CA SER A 112 -2.56 7.18 1.76
C SER A 112 -2.81 6.67 3.18
N ALA A 113 -3.69 5.68 3.32
CA ALA A 113 -3.98 5.10 4.63
C ALA A 113 -2.73 4.47 5.25
N MET A 114 -1.93 3.76 4.45
CA MET A 114 -0.70 3.16 4.95
C MET A 114 0.28 4.24 5.40
N LEU A 115 0.42 5.30 4.62
CA LEU A 115 1.37 6.37 4.94
C LEU A 115 1.00 7.11 6.22
N HIS A 116 -0.27 7.09 6.62
CA HIS A 116 -0.68 7.71 7.88
C HIS A 116 -0.29 6.87 9.09
N GLU A 117 0.07 5.59 8.90
CA GLU A 117 0.53 4.74 9.98
C GLU A 117 2.05 4.83 10.04
N GLU A 118 2.54 5.91 10.62
CA GLU A 118 3.94 6.32 10.53
C GLU A 118 4.96 5.26 10.90
N ASP A 119 4.64 4.44 11.88
CA ASP A 119 5.60 3.45 12.37
C ASP A 119 5.37 2.05 11.81
N CYS A 120 4.54 1.91 10.76
CA CYS A 120 4.36 0.61 10.15
C CYS A 120 5.61 0.25 9.32
N LEU A 121 5.79 -1.03 9.06
CA LEU A 121 6.97 -1.48 8.34
C LEU A 121 7.01 -0.96 6.91
N GLY A 122 5.83 -0.84 6.25
CA GLY A 122 5.78 -0.25 4.92
C GLY A 122 6.37 1.15 4.88
N CYS A 123 6.01 1.98 5.86
CA CYS A 123 6.57 3.33 5.97
C CYS A 123 8.06 3.31 6.27
N ARG A 124 8.50 2.36 7.11
CA ARG A 124 9.91 2.26 7.44
C ARG A 124 10.75 1.88 6.23
N ILE A 125 10.23 0.98 5.41
CA ILE A 125 10.93 0.59 4.18
C ILE A 125 11.10 1.80 3.25
N LEU A 126 10.06 2.63 3.11
CA LEU A 126 10.14 3.83 2.31
C LEU A 126 11.17 4.80 2.88
N SER A 127 11.13 5.02 4.18
CA SER A 127 12.08 5.94 4.83
C SER A 127 13.52 5.46 4.71
N GLU A 128 13.75 4.16 4.88
CA GLU A 128 15.08 3.59 4.77
C GLU A 128 15.60 3.68 3.34
N SER A 129 14.70 3.80 2.37
CA SER A 129 15.08 3.95 0.98
C SER A 129 15.25 5.41 0.58
N GLY A 130 15.20 6.32 1.55
CA GLY A 130 15.40 7.74 1.29
C GLY A 130 14.16 8.48 0.84
N ILE A 131 12.99 7.87 0.96
CA ILE A 131 11.75 8.49 0.51
C ILE A 131 11.04 9.11 1.71
N SER A 132 10.69 10.39 1.61
CA SER A 132 10.01 11.09 2.69
C SER A 132 8.52 10.75 2.68
N VAL A 133 8.07 10.07 3.74
CA VAL A 133 6.66 9.73 3.87
C VAL A 133 5.78 10.99 3.98
N PRO A 134 6.17 12.02 4.76
CA PRO A 134 5.35 13.25 4.79
C PRO A 134 5.21 13.90 3.42
N LEU A 135 6.26 13.89 2.61
CA LEU A 135 6.17 14.48 1.27
C LEU A 135 5.27 13.66 0.35
N LEU A 136 5.31 12.32 0.50
CA LEU A 136 4.40 11.48 -0.27
C LEU A 136 2.95 11.78 0.07
N LEU A 137 2.66 11.89 1.37
CA LEU A 137 1.31 12.23 1.81
C LEU A 137 0.87 13.56 1.25
N ASP A 138 1.78 14.52 1.26
CA ASP A 138 1.50 15.85 0.75
C ASP A 138 1.16 15.77 -0.74
N GLU A 139 1.89 15.00 -1.50
CA GLU A 139 1.65 14.88 -2.93
C GLU A 139 0.34 14.16 -3.24
N LEU A 140 -0.01 13.17 -2.43
CA LEU A 140 -1.26 12.46 -2.63
C LEU A 140 -2.48 13.33 -2.36
N SER A 141 -2.48 14.08 -1.28
CA SER A 141 -3.61 14.93 -0.97
C SER A 141 -3.40 16.28 -1.57
N GLY A 142 -2.18 16.76 -1.49
CA GLY A 142 -1.94 18.07 -1.98
C GLY A 142 -1.94 18.14 -3.44
N GLY A 143 -1.63 17.03 -4.06
CA GLY A 143 -1.73 17.10 -5.46
C GLY A 143 -3.02 17.72 -5.76
N ALA A 144 -3.94 17.34 -5.02
CA ALA A 144 -5.22 17.84 -5.28
C ALA A 144 -5.28 19.19 -4.76
N SER A 145 -4.77 19.36 -3.65
CA SER A 145 -4.94 20.61 -3.13
C SER A 145 -3.92 21.45 -3.60
N GLY A 146 -2.79 20.97 -3.68
CA GLY A 146 -1.75 21.80 -4.05
C GLY A 146 -2.16 22.52 -5.22
N LYS A 147 -2.88 21.93 -5.92
CA LYS A 147 -3.23 22.54 -6.92
C LYS A 147 -4.30 23.24 -6.72
N ARG A 148 -4.84 23.02 -5.81
CA ARG A 148 -5.96 23.64 -5.57
C ARG A 148 -5.62 24.91 -5.37
N SER A 149 -4.67 25.11 -5.31
CA SER A 149 -4.36 26.36 -5.05
C SER A 149 -4.09 27.05 -6.26
N TYR A 150 -4.07 26.71 -7.05
CA TYR A 150 -3.91 27.23 -8.01
C TYR A 150 -4.77 27.30 -8.78
N SER A 151 -5.02 27.19 -8.58
CA SER A 151 -5.56 27.31 -8.95
C SER A 151 -6.00 27.49 -9.09
N SER A 152 -5.90 27.47 -9.13
CA SER A 152 -6.02 27.46 -8.96
C SER A 152 -6.23 27.66 -9.11
#